data_7978d5c3222ac097628b115c2742fa73
#
_entry.id   7978d5c3222ac097628b115c2742fa73
#
_cell.length_a   1.000
_cell.length_b   1.000
_cell.length_c   1.000
_cell.angle_alpha   90.00
_cell.angle_beta   90.00
_cell.angle_gamma   90.00
#
_symmetry.space_group_name_H-M   'P 1'
#
loop_
_entity.id
_entity.type
_entity.pdbx_description
1 polymer ?
#
loop_
_entity_poly.entity_id
_entity_poly.type
_entity_poly.pdbx_seq_one_letter_code
_entity_poly.pdbx_strand_id
1 'polypeptide(L)'
;MAPLAVHLNCAILASAKNAGGADRDLQPKKGLNSRVLILGGTGRVGGSTALALSKLCPDLQILVGGRNRAKGTSLVSTISKNSEFVEISIDDKEKLEATLKNVDLVVHTAGPFQREEKCTVLEAAIATKTAYIDVCDDTMYAANAKSYHSKAIAANVPAITTSGIYPGVSNVMAAELVQFAKNENLGEPERLRFFYYTAGTGGAGPTILATSFLLLGEDVIAYNKGEKIKLKPYSGALNIDFGKGIGKRDVYLLNFPEVSSAHKVLGVPTVSARFGTAPFFWNWGMVAVANFVPEEFLRDKSKVQQLVQILDPLVRAFDGIAGERVSLRVMWCGLICIRVLSFQKEKLLPFVFYISNRWIWSVQMVGV
;
A
#
# COMPACT_ATOMS: atom_id res chain seq x y z
N MET A 1 -7.69 33.97 -1.86
CA MET A 1 -8.14 32.92 -0.95
C MET A 1 -6.92 32.08 -0.60
N ALA A 2 -6.47 32.13 0.65
CA ALA A 2 -5.26 31.48 1.12
C ALA A 2 -5.46 29.95 1.18
N PRO A 3 -4.43 29.14 0.89
CA PRO A 3 -4.52 27.69 1.00
C PRO A 3 -4.55 27.28 2.47
N LEU A 4 -5.54 26.44 2.82
CA LEU A 4 -5.62 25.80 4.14
C LEU A 4 -4.55 24.72 4.21
N ALA A 5 -3.45 24.97 4.90
CA ALA A 5 -2.46 23.96 5.23
C ALA A 5 -2.99 23.14 6.41
N VAL A 6 -3.36 21.89 6.16
CA VAL A 6 -3.68 20.93 7.23
C VAL A 6 -2.38 20.30 7.69
N HIS A 7 -1.89 20.72 8.84
CA HIS A 7 -0.82 20.01 9.54
C HIS A 7 -1.38 18.71 10.11
N LEU A 8 -0.94 17.57 9.57
CA LEU A 8 -1.18 16.26 10.17
C LEU A 8 -0.29 16.17 11.43
N ASN A 9 -0.83 16.56 12.57
CA ASN A 9 -0.29 16.15 13.85
C ASN A 9 -0.47 14.62 13.94
N CYS A 10 0.59 13.92 14.33
CA CYS A 10 0.61 12.47 14.53
C CYS A 10 -0.31 12.10 15.71
N ALA A 11 -1.62 12.18 15.49
CA ALA A 11 -2.66 11.73 16.38
C ALA A 11 -3.42 10.62 15.66
N ILE A 12 -3.23 9.38 16.09
CA ILE A 12 -4.08 8.25 15.70
C ILE A 12 -5.46 8.51 16.32
N LEU A 13 -6.35 9.15 15.56
CA LEU A 13 -7.75 9.29 15.91
C LEU A 13 -8.48 8.00 15.52
N ALA A 14 -8.57 7.06 16.46
CA ALA A 14 -9.55 5.99 16.40
C ALA A 14 -10.92 6.59 16.75
N SER A 15 -11.74 6.92 15.75
CA SER A 15 -13.14 7.27 15.95
C SER A 15 -13.98 6.00 16.14
N ALA A 16 -14.08 5.53 17.39
CA ALA A 16 -15.11 4.60 17.80
C ALA A 16 -16.30 5.41 18.36
N LYS A 17 -17.19 5.88 17.50
CA LYS A 17 -18.54 6.29 17.91
C LYS A 17 -19.49 5.15 17.60
N ASN A 18 -19.89 4.44 18.64
CA ASN A 18 -21.17 3.87 19.02
C ASN A 18 -21.04 2.54 19.76
N ALA A 19 -20.74 2.62 21.06
CA ALA A 19 -21.28 1.72 22.07
C ALA A 19 -21.21 2.45 23.40
N GLY A 20 -22.33 2.59 24.07
CA GLY A 20 -22.54 3.47 25.22
C GLY A 20 -21.64 3.19 26.41
N GLY A 21 -21.32 4.27 27.12
CA GLY A 21 -20.93 4.24 28.54
C GLY A 21 -19.43 4.42 28.79
N ALA A 22 -19.14 5.52 29.47
CA ALA A 22 -17.90 5.93 30.11
C ALA A 22 -16.95 6.79 29.27
N ASP A 23 -17.08 8.07 29.49
CA ASP A 23 -16.14 9.13 29.16
C ASP A 23 -14.79 8.82 29.82
N ARG A 24 -13.89 8.15 29.06
CA ARG A 24 -12.48 8.08 29.39
C ARG A 24 -11.79 9.05 28.45
N ASP A 25 -11.25 10.09 29.02
CA ASP A 25 -10.36 11.08 28.45
C ASP A 25 -9.16 10.36 27.77
N LEU A 26 -9.36 9.87 26.54
CA LEU A 26 -8.33 9.26 25.69
C LEU A 26 -7.60 10.38 24.95
N GLN A 27 -6.96 11.25 25.68
CA GLN A 27 -5.85 12.00 25.12
C GLN A 27 -4.78 10.99 24.69
N PRO A 28 -4.35 10.98 23.42
CA PRO A 28 -3.24 10.11 23.02
C PRO A 28 -2.05 10.49 23.87
N LYS A 29 -1.60 9.57 24.73
CA LYS A 29 -0.32 9.72 25.43
C LYS A 29 0.70 9.93 24.31
N LYS A 30 1.33 11.12 24.28
CA LYS A 30 2.51 11.37 23.43
C LYS A 30 3.44 10.18 23.65
N GLY A 31 3.73 9.44 22.60
CA GLY A 31 4.55 8.22 22.67
C GLY A 31 6.03 8.54 22.89
N LEU A 32 6.33 9.29 23.94
CA LEU A 32 7.69 9.52 24.41
C LEU A 32 8.34 8.15 24.67
N ASN A 33 9.37 7.83 23.89
CA ASN A 33 10.13 6.58 23.93
C ASN A 33 9.41 5.31 23.45
N SER A 34 8.35 5.41 22.65
CA SER A 34 7.74 4.22 22.03
C SER A 34 8.73 3.53 21.09
N ARG A 35 8.76 2.19 21.15
CA ARG A 35 9.64 1.35 20.34
C ARG A 35 8.90 0.83 19.11
N VAL A 36 9.40 1.12 17.92
CA VAL A 36 8.80 0.72 16.65
C VAL A 36 9.76 -0.20 15.89
N LEU A 37 9.36 -1.44 15.68
CA LEU A 37 10.11 -2.39 14.84
C LEU A 37 9.65 -2.29 13.39
N ILE A 38 10.57 -2.03 12.48
CA ILE A 38 10.31 -2.02 11.03
C ILE A 38 10.91 -3.29 10.43
N LEU A 39 10.09 -4.31 10.24
CA LEU A 39 10.47 -5.56 9.56
C LEU A 39 10.62 -5.34 8.06
N GLY A 40 11.73 -5.82 7.48
CA GLY A 40 12.12 -5.46 6.13
C GLY A 40 12.76 -4.07 6.05
N GLY A 41 13.18 -3.52 7.19
CA GLY A 41 13.76 -2.19 7.32
C GLY A 41 15.02 -1.94 6.50
N THR A 42 15.75 -2.99 6.10
CA THR A 42 16.89 -2.90 5.17
C THR A 42 16.47 -2.83 3.70
N GLY A 43 15.19 -2.97 3.39
CA GLY A 43 14.61 -2.78 2.07
C GLY A 43 14.29 -1.32 1.77
N ARG A 44 13.93 -1.00 0.53
CA ARG A 44 13.62 0.37 0.11
C ARG A 44 12.40 0.94 0.84
N VAL A 45 11.31 0.19 0.93
CA VAL A 45 10.07 0.63 1.60
C VAL A 45 10.32 0.80 3.10
N GLY A 46 10.86 -0.23 3.77
CA GLY A 46 11.12 -0.17 5.21
C GLY A 46 12.16 0.89 5.58
N GLY A 47 13.23 1.03 4.81
CA GLY A 47 14.24 2.07 5.03
C GLY A 47 13.68 3.48 4.87
N SER A 48 12.85 3.70 3.84
CA SER A 48 12.15 4.99 3.66
C SER A 48 11.17 5.26 4.80
N THR A 49 10.47 4.24 5.29
CA THR A 49 9.57 4.35 6.45
C THR A 49 10.36 4.71 7.71
N ALA A 50 11.49 4.05 7.96
CA ALA A 50 12.36 4.34 9.10
C ALA A 50 12.86 5.79 9.08
N LEU A 51 13.33 6.24 7.91
CA LEU A 51 13.82 7.61 7.71
C LEU A 51 12.69 8.64 7.88
N ALA A 52 11.48 8.36 7.37
CA ALA A 52 10.35 9.26 7.54
C ALA A 52 9.90 9.36 9.00
N LEU A 53 9.78 8.22 9.69
CA LEU A 53 9.41 8.20 11.11
C LEU A 53 10.44 8.93 11.99
N SER A 54 11.74 8.77 11.74
CA SER A 54 12.77 9.47 12.50
C SER A 54 12.72 10.99 12.37
N LYS A 55 12.25 11.49 11.22
CA LYS A 55 12.07 12.93 10.98
C LYS A 55 10.77 13.48 11.57
N LEU A 56 9.69 12.72 11.44
CA LEU A 56 8.36 13.13 11.88
C LEU A 56 8.15 12.96 13.38
N CYS A 57 8.78 11.94 13.97
CA CYS A 57 8.65 11.56 15.37
C CYS A 57 10.03 11.27 15.96
N PRO A 58 10.85 12.29 16.23
CA PRO A 58 12.26 12.12 16.65
C PRO A 58 12.43 11.42 18.01
N ASP A 59 11.38 11.37 18.83
CA ASP A 59 11.37 10.72 20.14
C ASP A 59 11.15 9.20 20.07
N LEU A 60 10.86 8.65 18.87
CA LEU A 60 10.69 7.21 18.68
C LEU A 60 12.03 6.47 18.75
N GLN A 61 12.01 5.31 19.37
CA GLN A 61 13.08 4.31 19.24
C GLN A 61 12.78 3.43 18.03
N ILE A 62 13.59 3.52 16.99
CA ILE A 62 13.37 2.80 15.73
C ILE A 62 14.28 1.58 15.65
N LEU A 63 13.67 0.39 15.63
CA LEU A 63 14.36 -0.87 15.40
C LEU A 63 14.26 -1.23 13.91
N VAL A 64 15.39 -1.25 13.22
CA VAL A 64 15.46 -1.65 11.82
C VAL A 64 15.66 -3.17 11.76
N GLY A 65 14.60 -3.91 11.49
CA GLY A 65 14.63 -5.37 11.41
C GLY A 65 14.94 -5.89 10.01
N GLY A 66 15.90 -6.82 9.91
CA GLY A 66 16.23 -7.43 8.62
C GLY A 66 17.33 -8.48 8.72
N ARG A 67 17.59 -9.22 7.62
CA ARG A 67 18.57 -10.31 7.54
C ARG A 67 20.00 -9.85 7.23
N ASN A 68 20.17 -8.66 6.67
CA ASN A 68 21.46 -8.16 6.23
C ASN A 68 22.01 -7.13 7.22
N ARG A 69 22.95 -7.58 8.08
CA ARG A 69 23.57 -6.75 9.13
C ARG A 69 24.31 -5.54 8.55
N ALA A 70 25.09 -5.72 7.47
CA ALA A 70 25.86 -4.63 6.90
C ALA A 70 24.97 -3.49 6.38
N LYS A 71 23.87 -3.83 5.64
CA LYS A 71 22.89 -2.84 5.20
C LYS A 71 22.15 -2.20 6.36
N GLY A 72 21.80 -2.99 7.38
CA GLY A 72 21.09 -2.51 8.57
C GLY A 72 21.92 -1.50 9.37
N THR A 73 23.17 -1.82 9.67
CA THR A 73 24.07 -0.93 10.40
C THR A 73 24.33 0.38 9.63
N SER A 74 24.56 0.29 8.33
CA SER A 74 24.72 1.45 7.46
C SER A 74 23.47 2.35 7.46
N LEU A 75 22.26 1.76 7.41
CA LEU A 75 21.03 2.54 7.44
C LEU A 75 20.83 3.23 8.79
N VAL A 76 21.00 2.51 9.90
CA VAL A 76 20.85 3.04 11.27
C VAL A 76 21.75 4.24 11.50
N SER A 77 22.99 4.24 10.98
CA SER A 77 23.91 5.39 11.09
C SER A 77 23.41 6.66 10.40
N THR A 78 22.46 6.55 9.46
CA THR A 78 21.88 7.68 8.71
C THR A 78 20.53 8.15 9.24
N ILE A 79 19.88 7.39 10.13
CA ILE A 79 18.53 7.70 10.62
C ILE A 79 18.58 8.64 11.83
N SER A 80 18.71 8.10 13.01
CA SER A 80 18.75 8.85 14.27
C SER A 80 19.60 8.15 15.31
N LYS A 81 20.02 8.89 16.35
CA LYS A 81 20.74 8.31 17.50
C LYS A 81 19.90 7.28 18.29
N ASN A 82 18.59 7.37 18.18
CA ASN A 82 17.63 6.47 18.85
C ASN A 82 17.23 5.29 17.95
N SER A 83 18.06 4.89 16.99
CA SER A 83 17.80 3.76 16.12
C SER A 83 18.82 2.65 16.31
N GLU A 84 18.38 1.40 16.21
CA GLU A 84 19.21 0.22 16.29
C GLU A 84 18.85 -0.81 15.22
N PHE A 85 19.81 -1.65 14.85
CA PHE A 85 19.58 -2.74 13.92
C PHE A 85 19.33 -4.05 14.70
N VAL A 86 18.26 -4.75 14.32
CA VAL A 86 17.92 -6.09 14.83
C VAL A 86 18.01 -7.09 13.70
N GLU A 87 18.93 -8.05 13.80
CA GLU A 87 19.01 -9.13 12.83
C GLU A 87 17.91 -10.14 13.10
N ILE A 88 16.92 -10.18 12.18
CA ILE A 88 15.70 -10.99 12.33
C ILE A 88 15.17 -11.46 10.96
N SER A 89 14.68 -12.70 10.91
CA SER A 89 13.86 -13.23 9.82
C SER A 89 12.41 -13.37 10.28
N ILE A 90 11.46 -13.17 9.36
CA ILE A 90 10.03 -13.44 9.61
C ILE A 90 9.75 -14.95 9.76
N ASP A 91 10.66 -15.81 9.30
CA ASP A 91 10.56 -17.26 9.37
C ASP A 91 11.02 -17.81 10.75
N ASP A 92 11.77 -17.01 11.50
CA ASP A 92 12.23 -17.35 12.86
C ASP A 92 11.19 -16.86 13.89
N LYS A 93 10.19 -17.70 14.11
CA LYS A 93 9.06 -17.36 14.99
C LYS A 93 9.47 -17.06 16.42
N GLU A 94 10.41 -17.83 16.98
CA GLU A 94 10.84 -17.65 18.37
C GLU A 94 11.54 -16.30 18.57
N LYS A 95 12.47 -15.98 17.67
CA LYS A 95 13.19 -14.70 17.69
C LYS A 95 12.26 -13.53 17.41
N LEU A 96 11.28 -13.71 16.51
CA LEU A 96 10.27 -12.71 16.20
C LEU A 96 9.43 -12.39 17.43
N GLU A 97 8.86 -13.39 18.11
CA GLU A 97 8.07 -13.19 19.32
C GLU A 97 8.91 -12.61 20.47
N ALA A 98 10.15 -13.08 20.65
CA ALA A 98 11.05 -12.53 21.66
C ALA A 98 11.34 -11.03 21.42
N THR A 99 11.53 -10.64 20.15
CA THR A 99 11.76 -9.24 19.78
C THR A 99 10.51 -8.39 20.00
N LEU A 100 9.34 -8.90 19.59
CA LEU A 100 8.06 -8.17 19.68
C LEU A 100 7.61 -7.89 21.11
N LYS A 101 7.97 -8.73 22.10
CA LYS A 101 7.65 -8.50 23.52
C LYS A 101 8.16 -7.15 24.06
N ASN A 102 9.17 -6.57 23.41
CA ASN A 102 9.78 -5.31 23.82
C ASN A 102 9.50 -4.17 22.81
N VAL A 103 8.42 -4.26 22.04
CA VAL A 103 8.08 -3.33 20.97
C VAL A 103 6.61 -2.94 21.07
N ASP A 104 6.31 -1.66 20.93
CA ASP A 104 4.94 -1.15 20.99
C ASP A 104 4.20 -1.32 19.65
N LEU A 105 4.93 -1.21 18.53
CA LEU A 105 4.38 -1.32 17.19
C LEU A 105 5.35 -2.04 16.26
N VAL A 106 4.84 -3.01 15.51
CA VAL A 106 5.55 -3.58 14.37
C VAL A 106 4.98 -3.07 13.03
N VAL A 107 5.88 -2.56 12.19
CA VAL A 107 5.58 -2.16 10.80
C VAL A 107 6.17 -3.22 9.88
N HIS A 108 5.31 -4.03 9.26
CA HIS A 108 5.71 -5.14 8.42
C HIS A 108 5.82 -4.71 6.95
N THR A 109 7.07 -4.53 6.49
CA THR A 109 7.41 -4.16 5.10
C THR A 109 8.25 -5.23 4.40
N ALA A 110 8.36 -6.43 4.98
CA ALA A 110 9.13 -7.54 4.43
C ALA A 110 8.30 -8.32 3.39
N GLY A 111 8.11 -7.73 2.24
CA GLY A 111 7.48 -8.39 1.07
C GLY A 111 8.47 -9.23 0.24
N PRO A 112 8.01 -9.84 -0.87
CA PRO A 112 6.65 -9.75 -1.40
C PRO A 112 5.65 -10.58 -0.59
N PHE A 113 4.42 -10.05 -0.44
CA PHE A 113 3.31 -10.72 0.27
C PHE A 113 2.59 -11.76 -0.58
N GLN A 114 2.75 -11.68 -1.91
CA GLN A 114 2.11 -12.60 -2.85
C GLN A 114 2.50 -14.04 -2.54
N ARG A 115 1.48 -14.91 -2.55
CA ARG A 115 1.63 -16.35 -2.26
C ARG A 115 2.13 -16.65 -0.84
N GLU A 116 1.98 -15.74 0.10
CA GLU A 116 2.17 -16.04 1.53
C GLU A 116 0.84 -16.55 2.11
N GLU A 117 0.84 -17.81 2.55
CA GLU A 117 -0.36 -18.43 3.11
C GLU A 117 -0.60 -18.04 4.57
N LYS A 118 0.48 -17.73 5.29
CA LYS A 118 0.45 -17.46 6.73
C LYS A 118 0.74 -16.00 7.04
N CYS A 119 -0.02 -15.43 7.97
CA CYS A 119 0.22 -14.10 8.51
C CYS A 119 1.13 -14.16 9.74
N THR A 120 2.33 -14.77 9.61
CA THR A 120 3.24 -15.09 10.71
C THR A 120 3.54 -13.90 11.61
N VAL A 121 3.78 -12.73 11.02
CA VAL A 121 4.08 -11.51 11.79
C VAL A 121 2.85 -11.00 12.55
N LEU A 122 1.67 -11.06 11.94
CA LEU A 122 0.40 -10.69 12.61
C LEU A 122 0.08 -11.66 13.76
N GLU A 123 0.29 -12.97 13.55
CA GLU A 123 0.11 -13.96 14.62
C GLU A 123 1.02 -13.69 15.79
N ALA A 124 2.31 -13.44 15.54
CA ALA A 124 3.28 -13.12 16.56
C ALA A 124 2.94 -11.80 17.29
N ALA A 125 2.48 -10.78 16.56
CA ALA A 125 2.06 -9.51 17.13
C ALA A 125 0.85 -9.68 18.07
N ILE A 126 -0.14 -10.48 17.66
CA ILE A 126 -1.30 -10.80 18.52
C ILE A 126 -0.87 -11.57 19.78
N ALA A 127 0.01 -12.56 19.62
CA ALA A 127 0.51 -13.36 20.74
C ALA A 127 1.32 -12.54 21.75
N THR A 128 2.07 -11.54 21.30
CA THR A 128 2.90 -10.67 22.15
C THR A 128 2.19 -9.38 22.58
N LYS A 129 0.95 -9.17 22.16
CA LYS A 129 0.15 -7.95 22.40
C LYS A 129 0.81 -6.68 21.85
N THR A 130 1.50 -6.81 20.73
CA THR A 130 2.16 -5.71 20.00
C THR A 130 1.22 -5.16 18.93
N ALA A 131 1.08 -3.84 18.78
CA ALA A 131 0.33 -3.24 17.69
C ALA A 131 0.95 -3.61 16.34
N TYR A 132 0.12 -3.77 15.31
CA TYR A 132 0.54 -4.25 14.00
C TYR A 132 0.06 -3.36 12.86
N ILE A 133 0.96 -3.13 11.89
CA ILE A 133 0.61 -2.52 10.60
C ILE A 133 1.44 -3.16 9.49
N ASP A 134 0.83 -3.41 8.32
CA ASP A 134 1.54 -3.89 7.14
C ASP A 134 1.23 -3.06 5.89
N VAL A 135 2.06 -3.23 4.86
CA VAL A 135 1.91 -2.62 3.54
C VAL A 135 1.55 -3.66 2.47
N CYS A 136 0.82 -4.70 2.86
CA CYS A 136 0.42 -5.80 2.00
C CYS A 136 -0.35 -5.31 0.77
N ASP A 137 0.00 -5.84 -0.39
CA ASP A 137 -0.63 -5.61 -1.69
C ASP A 137 -1.23 -6.90 -2.31
N ASP A 138 -1.26 -8.00 -1.54
CA ASP A 138 -1.83 -9.28 -1.95
C ASP A 138 -3.26 -9.45 -1.45
N THR A 139 -4.17 -9.85 -2.36
CA THR A 139 -5.61 -10.00 -2.05
C THR A 139 -5.89 -11.16 -1.10
N MET A 140 -5.16 -12.28 -1.24
CA MET A 140 -5.35 -13.47 -0.40
C MET A 140 -4.77 -13.25 1.00
N TYR A 141 -3.55 -12.72 1.08
CA TYR A 141 -2.95 -12.35 2.37
C TYR A 141 -3.82 -11.36 3.14
N ALA A 142 -4.32 -10.31 2.47
CA ALA A 142 -5.22 -9.33 3.09
C ALA A 142 -6.52 -9.97 3.61
N ALA A 143 -7.09 -10.93 2.87
CA ALA A 143 -8.27 -11.68 3.31
C ALA A 143 -7.96 -12.56 4.53
N ASN A 144 -6.81 -13.27 4.50
CA ASN A 144 -6.33 -14.07 5.62
C ASN A 144 -6.05 -13.21 6.85
N ALA A 145 -5.38 -12.07 6.71
CA ALA A 145 -5.12 -11.14 7.82
C ALA A 145 -6.43 -10.67 8.49
N LYS A 146 -7.47 -10.38 7.71
CA LYS A 146 -8.80 -10.02 8.25
C LYS A 146 -9.47 -11.15 9.02
N SER A 147 -9.16 -12.42 8.76
CA SER A 147 -9.70 -13.55 9.53
C SER A 147 -9.22 -13.57 10.99
N TYR A 148 -8.14 -12.87 11.30
CA TYR A 148 -7.63 -12.72 12.67
C TYR A 148 -8.35 -11.64 13.49
N HIS A 149 -9.35 -10.96 12.94
CA HIS A 149 -10.09 -9.87 13.58
C HIS A 149 -10.54 -10.21 15.03
N SER A 150 -11.24 -11.34 15.20
CA SER A 150 -11.72 -11.75 16.53
C SER A 150 -10.57 -12.04 17.51
N LYS A 151 -9.45 -12.61 17.02
CA LYS A 151 -8.27 -12.89 17.85
C LYS A 151 -7.59 -11.57 18.27
N ALA A 152 -7.46 -10.62 17.35
CA ALA A 152 -6.87 -9.32 17.65
C ALA A 152 -7.71 -8.53 18.67
N ILE A 153 -9.04 -8.54 18.54
CA ILE A 153 -9.95 -7.94 19.53
C ILE A 153 -9.79 -8.61 20.89
N ALA A 154 -9.82 -9.93 20.96
CA ALA A 154 -9.69 -10.68 22.22
C ALA A 154 -8.35 -10.40 22.92
N ALA A 155 -7.27 -10.18 22.15
CA ALA A 155 -5.96 -9.83 22.67
C ALA A 155 -5.80 -8.31 22.96
N ASN A 156 -6.78 -7.48 22.59
CA ASN A 156 -6.73 -6.01 22.63
C ASN A 156 -5.55 -5.44 21.82
N VAL A 157 -5.31 -6.00 20.61
CA VAL A 157 -4.22 -5.61 19.72
C VAL A 157 -4.78 -4.82 18.54
N PRO A 158 -4.43 -3.54 18.38
CA PRO A 158 -4.71 -2.79 17.17
C PRO A 158 -3.92 -3.39 16.01
N ALA A 159 -4.62 -3.78 14.93
CA ALA A 159 -3.99 -4.34 13.74
C ALA A 159 -4.59 -3.72 12.48
N ILE A 160 -3.72 -3.20 11.62
CA ILE A 160 -4.10 -2.61 10.32
C ILE A 160 -3.33 -3.34 9.23
N THR A 161 -4.04 -3.91 8.28
CA THR A 161 -3.44 -4.50 7.08
C THR A 161 -3.66 -3.59 5.87
N THR A 162 -2.82 -3.73 4.84
CA THR A 162 -2.95 -3.00 3.58
C THR A 162 -2.80 -1.47 3.71
N SER A 163 -1.80 -1.02 4.49
CA SER A 163 -1.57 0.42 4.76
C SER A 163 -0.50 1.04 3.85
N GLY A 164 -0.44 0.59 2.59
CA GLY A 164 0.46 1.14 1.57
C GLY A 164 -0.14 2.34 0.81
N ILE A 165 0.39 2.57 -0.40
CA ILE A 165 -0.18 3.57 -1.31
C ILE A 165 -1.41 2.97 -2.02
N TYR A 166 -1.27 1.77 -2.55
CA TYR A 166 -2.32 0.97 -3.18
C TYR A 166 -2.03 -0.53 -2.92
N PRO A 167 -2.80 -1.13 -1.98
CA PRO A 167 -3.90 -0.59 -1.16
C PRO A 167 -3.43 0.24 0.04
N GLY A 168 -4.33 1.10 0.52
CA GLY A 168 -4.15 1.97 1.67
C GLY A 168 -4.64 3.39 1.36
N VAL A 169 -3.79 4.26 0.82
CA VAL A 169 -4.20 5.61 0.39
C VAL A 169 -5.32 5.55 -0.63
N SER A 170 -5.28 4.59 -1.57
CA SER A 170 -6.35 4.32 -2.53
C SER A 170 -7.70 4.05 -1.87
N ASN A 171 -7.71 3.27 -0.78
CA ASN A 171 -8.94 2.95 -0.04
C ASN A 171 -9.51 4.18 0.66
N VAL A 172 -8.65 5.01 1.28
CA VAL A 172 -9.07 6.27 1.91
C VAL A 172 -9.65 7.21 0.86
N MET A 173 -8.98 7.39 -0.30
CA MET A 173 -9.49 8.22 -1.39
C MET A 173 -10.86 7.73 -1.91
N ALA A 174 -11.05 6.42 -1.99
CA ALA A 174 -12.33 5.83 -2.40
C ALA A 174 -13.43 6.11 -1.36
N ALA A 175 -13.12 5.92 -0.08
CA ALA A 175 -14.05 6.20 1.01
C ALA A 175 -14.45 7.68 1.06
N GLU A 176 -13.49 8.59 0.92
CA GLU A 176 -13.73 10.04 0.86
C GLU A 176 -14.63 10.42 -0.33
N LEU A 177 -14.39 9.85 -1.51
CA LEU A 177 -15.25 10.09 -2.68
C LEU A 177 -16.69 9.64 -2.46
N VAL A 178 -16.87 8.44 -1.89
CA VAL A 178 -18.19 7.89 -1.61
C VAL A 178 -18.90 8.70 -0.52
N GLN A 179 -18.18 9.05 0.55
CA GLN A 179 -18.73 9.87 1.63
C GLN A 179 -19.10 11.28 1.14
N PHE A 180 -18.23 11.90 0.33
CA PHE A 180 -18.52 13.19 -0.28
C PHE A 180 -19.79 13.13 -1.14
N ALA A 181 -19.93 12.09 -1.98
CA ALA A 181 -21.11 11.92 -2.82
C ALA A 181 -22.41 11.79 -2.01
N LYS A 182 -22.37 11.08 -0.88
CA LYS A 182 -23.50 10.96 0.04
C LYS A 182 -23.83 12.29 0.70
N ASN A 183 -22.84 13.03 1.19
CA ASN A 183 -23.04 14.31 1.85
C ASN A 183 -23.63 15.38 0.91
N GLU A 184 -23.22 15.38 -0.35
CA GLU A 184 -23.69 16.32 -1.37
C GLU A 184 -24.97 15.85 -2.09
N ASN A 185 -25.58 14.73 -1.66
CA ASN A 185 -26.77 14.13 -2.28
C ASN A 185 -26.62 13.90 -3.80
N LEU A 186 -25.41 13.48 -4.24
CA LEU A 186 -25.11 13.23 -5.64
C LEU A 186 -25.59 11.84 -6.13
N GLY A 187 -26.33 11.13 -5.31
CA GLY A 187 -26.84 9.77 -5.56
C GLY A 187 -25.92 8.68 -5.03
N GLU A 188 -26.38 7.46 -5.13
CA GLU A 188 -25.60 6.29 -4.72
C GLU A 188 -24.45 6.01 -5.69
N PRO A 189 -23.33 5.50 -5.18
CA PRO A 189 -22.16 5.18 -6.01
C PRO A 189 -22.46 3.97 -6.90
N GLU A 190 -22.60 4.18 -8.20
CA GLU A 190 -22.81 3.09 -9.16
C GLU A 190 -21.51 2.41 -9.57
N ARG A 191 -20.44 3.20 -9.67
CA ARG A 191 -19.15 2.72 -10.17
C ARG A 191 -17.97 3.40 -9.54
N LEU A 192 -16.96 2.60 -9.17
CA LEU A 192 -15.67 3.05 -8.68
C LEU A 192 -14.56 2.40 -9.51
N ARG A 193 -13.61 3.20 -9.97
CA ARG A 193 -12.47 2.73 -10.75
C ARG A 193 -11.17 3.25 -10.15
N PHE A 194 -10.23 2.35 -9.96
CA PHE A 194 -8.87 2.65 -9.52
C PHE A 194 -7.93 2.58 -10.72
N PHE A 195 -7.09 3.58 -10.85
CA PHE A 195 -6.07 3.66 -11.89
C PHE A 195 -4.73 3.97 -11.25
N TYR A 196 -3.76 3.10 -11.49
CA TYR A 196 -2.41 3.19 -10.95
C TYR A 196 -1.40 3.34 -12.07
N TYR A 197 -0.39 4.13 -11.84
CA TYR A 197 0.73 4.30 -12.75
C TYR A 197 2.03 4.40 -11.98
N THR A 198 3.03 3.65 -12.43
CA THR A 198 4.38 3.68 -11.85
C THR A 198 5.40 3.81 -12.97
N ALA A 199 6.25 4.84 -12.92
CA ALA A 199 7.39 4.95 -13.81
C ALA A 199 8.56 4.18 -13.21
N GLY A 200 9.17 3.29 -14.00
CA GLY A 200 10.21 2.38 -13.54
C GLY A 200 9.75 1.51 -12.37
N THR A 201 10.60 1.30 -11.38
CA THR A 201 10.26 0.58 -10.15
C THR A 201 9.49 1.44 -9.13
N GLY A 202 9.22 2.72 -9.43
CA GLY A 202 8.59 3.65 -8.49
C GLY A 202 9.34 3.82 -7.17
N GLY A 203 10.63 3.46 -7.15
CA GLY A 203 11.45 3.45 -5.94
C GLY A 203 11.31 2.20 -5.06
N ALA A 204 10.42 1.24 -5.40
CA ALA A 204 10.23 0.02 -4.61
C ALA A 204 11.28 -1.08 -4.90
N GLY A 205 12.05 -0.96 -5.99
CA GLY A 205 13.10 -1.91 -6.36
C GLY A 205 12.55 -3.22 -6.95
N PRO A 206 13.35 -4.31 -6.94
CA PRO A 206 13.00 -5.56 -7.63
C PRO A 206 11.74 -6.25 -7.08
N THR A 207 11.31 -5.93 -5.86
CA THR A 207 10.10 -6.49 -5.28
C THR A 207 8.86 -6.17 -6.11
N ILE A 208 8.77 -4.96 -6.68
CA ILE A 208 7.60 -4.58 -7.51
C ILE A 208 7.53 -5.39 -8.79
N LEU A 209 8.69 -5.78 -9.34
CA LEU A 209 8.75 -6.63 -10.54
C LEU A 209 8.26 -8.04 -10.21
N ALA A 210 8.68 -8.60 -9.07
CA ALA A 210 8.20 -9.88 -8.59
C ALA A 210 6.67 -9.87 -8.37
N THR A 211 6.16 -8.86 -7.64
CA THR A 211 4.72 -8.65 -7.46
C THR A 211 3.99 -8.59 -8.80
N SER A 212 4.50 -7.80 -9.75
CA SER A 212 3.87 -7.65 -11.06
C SER A 212 3.75 -8.97 -11.82
N PHE A 213 4.82 -9.79 -11.86
CA PHE A 213 4.76 -11.09 -12.52
C PHE A 213 3.85 -12.08 -11.80
N LEU A 214 3.87 -12.13 -10.48
CA LEU A 214 2.96 -12.99 -9.70
C LEU A 214 1.49 -12.63 -9.94
N LEU A 215 1.17 -11.34 -10.05
CA LEU A 215 -0.18 -10.86 -10.37
C LEU A 215 -0.63 -11.21 -11.79
N LEU A 216 0.30 -11.39 -12.76
CA LEU A 216 -0.05 -11.90 -14.08
C LEU A 216 -0.49 -13.37 -14.07
N GLY A 217 -0.13 -14.12 -13.04
CA GLY A 217 -0.59 -15.50 -12.83
C GLY A 217 -1.95 -15.59 -12.10
N GLU A 218 -2.67 -14.48 -11.91
CA GLU A 218 -3.94 -14.44 -11.17
C GLU A 218 -5.09 -13.97 -12.03
N ASP A 219 -6.28 -14.55 -11.81
CA ASP A 219 -7.53 -13.98 -12.33
C ASP A 219 -7.74 -12.58 -11.74
N VAL A 220 -8.06 -11.63 -12.58
CA VAL A 220 -8.47 -10.30 -12.14
C VAL A 220 -9.90 -10.34 -11.64
N ILE A 221 -10.09 -10.03 -10.38
CA ILE A 221 -11.42 -9.90 -9.80
C ILE A 221 -11.94 -8.48 -10.05
N ALA A 222 -13.13 -8.39 -10.62
CA ALA A 222 -13.88 -7.15 -10.74
C ALA A 222 -15.34 -7.40 -10.32
N TYR A 223 -16.07 -6.34 -10.05
CA TYR A 223 -17.51 -6.40 -9.81
C TYR A 223 -18.24 -5.59 -10.90
N ASN A 224 -19.34 -6.14 -11.39
CA ASN A 224 -20.20 -5.48 -12.35
C ASN A 224 -21.66 -5.63 -11.91
N LYS A 225 -22.30 -4.51 -11.55
CA LYS A 225 -23.69 -4.48 -11.04
C LYS A 225 -23.93 -5.46 -9.87
N GLY A 226 -22.95 -5.59 -8.97
CA GLY A 226 -22.99 -6.50 -7.82
C GLY A 226 -22.44 -7.90 -8.08
N GLU A 227 -22.32 -8.32 -9.32
CA GLU A 227 -21.79 -9.64 -9.67
C GLU A 227 -20.28 -9.65 -9.73
N LYS A 228 -19.67 -10.66 -9.10
CA LYS A 228 -18.24 -10.92 -9.15
C LYS A 228 -17.87 -11.54 -10.50
N ILE A 229 -17.01 -10.90 -11.24
CA ILE A 229 -16.51 -11.39 -12.54
C ILE A 229 -15.02 -11.65 -12.47
N LYS A 230 -14.55 -12.65 -13.23
CA LYS A 230 -13.16 -12.98 -13.44
C LYS A 230 -12.73 -12.54 -14.82
N LEU A 231 -11.62 -11.83 -14.91
CA LEU A 231 -11.10 -11.28 -16.16
C LEU A 231 -9.62 -11.66 -16.29
N LYS A 232 -9.11 -11.61 -17.52
CA LYS A 232 -7.72 -11.91 -17.82
C LYS A 232 -6.83 -10.75 -17.34
N PRO A 233 -5.69 -11.05 -16.68
CA PRO A 233 -4.73 -10.03 -16.30
C PRO A 233 -4.15 -9.33 -17.54
N TYR A 234 -3.76 -8.08 -17.34
CA TYR A 234 -3.21 -7.20 -18.37
C TYR A 234 -4.06 -7.06 -19.65
N SER A 235 -5.38 -7.24 -19.53
CA SER A 235 -6.38 -7.01 -20.55
C SER A 235 -7.12 -5.67 -20.33
N GLY A 236 -8.08 -5.34 -21.20
CA GLY A 236 -8.99 -4.20 -21.03
C GLY A 236 -8.27 -2.86 -20.90
N ALA A 237 -7.35 -2.58 -21.83
CA ALA A 237 -6.58 -1.34 -21.87
C ALA A 237 -7.46 -0.09 -21.89
N LEU A 238 -7.09 0.92 -21.10
CA LEU A 238 -7.67 2.26 -21.11
C LEU A 238 -6.56 3.30 -21.11
N ASN A 239 -6.77 4.39 -21.86
CA ASN A 239 -5.88 5.54 -21.81
C ASN A 239 -6.40 6.55 -20.81
N ILE A 240 -5.65 6.79 -19.73
CA ILE A 240 -6.05 7.63 -18.60
C ILE A 240 -5.11 8.83 -18.50
N ASP A 241 -5.70 10.01 -18.37
CA ASP A 241 -4.93 11.21 -18.08
C ASP A 241 -4.69 11.33 -16.57
N PHE A 242 -3.45 11.19 -16.15
CA PHE A 242 -3.02 11.34 -14.75
C PHE A 242 -2.70 12.80 -14.37
N GLY A 243 -2.88 13.74 -15.27
CA GLY A 243 -2.68 15.16 -15.03
C GLY A 243 -1.25 15.65 -15.29
N LYS A 244 -0.99 16.89 -14.87
CA LYS A 244 0.28 17.59 -15.12
C LYS A 244 1.47 16.79 -14.54
N GLY A 245 2.52 16.65 -15.32
CA GLY A 245 3.75 15.93 -14.94
C GLY A 245 3.79 14.46 -15.38
N ILE A 246 2.64 13.80 -15.55
CA ILE A 246 2.56 12.41 -16.06
C ILE A 246 1.84 12.34 -17.41
N GLY A 247 0.70 13.06 -17.56
CA GLY A 247 -0.11 13.05 -18.76
C GLY A 247 -0.86 11.73 -18.99
N LYS A 248 -1.21 11.46 -20.24
CA LYS A 248 -1.98 10.27 -20.65
C LYS A 248 -1.11 9.01 -20.63
N ARG A 249 -1.60 7.94 -20.01
CA ARG A 249 -0.93 6.64 -19.90
C ARG A 249 -1.93 5.51 -20.11
N ASP A 250 -1.45 4.44 -20.75
CA ASP A 250 -2.22 3.21 -20.88
C ASP A 250 -2.15 2.40 -19.60
N VAL A 251 -3.29 1.92 -19.15
CA VAL A 251 -3.47 1.10 -17.95
C VAL A 251 -4.30 -0.13 -18.25
N TYR A 252 -4.00 -1.24 -17.63
CA TYR A 252 -4.54 -2.56 -17.91
C TYR A 252 -5.12 -3.18 -16.64
N LEU A 253 -6.11 -4.07 -16.78
CA LEU A 253 -6.72 -4.77 -15.65
C LEU A 253 -5.68 -5.58 -14.88
N LEU A 254 -5.69 -5.44 -13.56
CA LEU A 254 -4.84 -6.21 -12.66
C LEU A 254 -5.60 -6.46 -11.35
N ASN A 255 -5.26 -7.57 -10.66
CA ASN A 255 -5.94 -7.96 -9.43
C ASN A 255 -5.41 -7.15 -8.24
N PHE A 256 -6.29 -6.35 -7.64
CA PHE A 256 -5.97 -5.51 -6.47
C PHE A 256 -6.98 -5.67 -5.35
N PRO A 257 -6.54 -5.67 -4.08
CA PRO A 257 -7.42 -5.82 -2.91
C PRO A 257 -8.52 -4.78 -2.78
N GLU A 258 -8.28 -3.56 -3.29
CA GLU A 258 -9.22 -2.44 -3.25
C GLU A 258 -10.55 -2.74 -3.91
N VAL A 259 -10.53 -3.57 -4.95
CA VAL A 259 -11.74 -3.94 -5.69
C VAL A 259 -12.73 -4.66 -4.77
N SER A 260 -12.21 -5.63 -4.00
CA SER A 260 -13.04 -6.37 -3.04
C SER A 260 -13.47 -5.51 -1.86
N SER A 261 -12.58 -4.67 -1.33
CA SER A 261 -12.90 -3.82 -0.18
C SER A 261 -13.89 -2.71 -0.55
N ALA A 262 -13.75 -2.07 -1.70
CA ALA A 262 -14.70 -1.05 -2.16
C ALA A 262 -16.10 -1.64 -2.39
N HIS A 263 -16.19 -2.83 -2.98
CA HIS A 263 -17.47 -3.51 -3.14
C HIS A 263 -18.11 -3.87 -1.79
N LYS A 264 -17.36 -4.55 -0.91
CA LYS A 264 -17.90 -5.08 0.36
C LYS A 264 -18.12 -4.02 1.43
N VAL A 265 -17.24 -3.02 1.54
CA VAL A 265 -17.24 -2.04 2.63
C VAL A 265 -17.95 -0.75 2.23
N LEU A 266 -17.73 -0.26 1.01
CA LEU A 266 -18.36 0.98 0.53
C LEU A 266 -19.69 0.74 -0.19
N GLY A 267 -20.05 -0.53 -0.47
CA GLY A 267 -21.32 -0.89 -1.11
C GLY A 267 -21.38 -0.58 -2.60
N VAL A 268 -20.24 -0.34 -3.26
CA VAL A 268 -20.21 0.04 -4.69
C VAL A 268 -20.45 -1.19 -5.57
N PRO A 269 -21.51 -1.22 -6.43
CA PRO A 269 -21.85 -2.40 -7.19
C PRO A 269 -20.91 -2.70 -8.37
N THR A 270 -20.24 -1.68 -8.95
CA THR A 270 -19.33 -1.88 -10.07
C THR A 270 -17.95 -1.35 -9.72
N VAL A 271 -16.96 -2.24 -9.58
CA VAL A 271 -15.59 -1.88 -9.16
C VAL A 271 -14.56 -2.59 -10.02
N SER A 272 -13.54 -1.84 -10.45
CA SER A 272 -12.38 -2.39 -11.16
C SER A 272 -11.12 -1.59 -10.89
N ALA A 273 -9.96 -2.25 -11.04
CA ALA A 273 -8.65 -1.61 -10.92
C ALA A 273 -7.79 -1.89 -12.15
N ARG A 274 -6.94 -0.92 -12.50
CA ARG A 274 -6.00 -1.01 -13.62
C ARG A 274 -4.67 -0.41 -13.24
N PHE A 275 -3.62 -0.97 -13.81
CA PHE A 275 -2.24 -0.57 -13.62
C PHE A 275 -1.54 -0.34 -14.96
N GLY A 276 -0.68 0.65 -15.00
CA GLY A 276 0.22 0.91 -16.12
C GLY A 276 1.59 1.31 -15.65
N THR A 277 2.59 1.12 -16.51
CA THR A 277 3.98 1.42 -16.19
C THR A 277 4.69 2.15 -17.33
N ALA A 278 5.84 2.73 -17.01
CA ALA A 278 6.78 3.25 -18.00
C ALA A 278 8.13 2.55 -17.87
N PRO A 279 8.86 2.46 -18.99
CA PRO A 279 8.54 2.92 -20.35
C PRO A 279 7.35 2.17 -20.95
N PHE A 280 6.66 2.78 -21.95
CA PHE A 280 5.42 2.25 -22.51
C PHE A 280 5.56 0.82 -23.08
N PHE A 281 6.71 0.48 -23.66
CA PHE A 281 6.99 -0.86 -24.20
C PHE A 281 7.04 -1.94 -23.12
N TRP A 282 7.24 -1.56 -21.86
CA TRP A 282 7.17 -2.49 -20.72
C TRP A 282 5.76 -3.05 -20.54
N ASN A 283 4.74 -2.22 -20.78
CA ASN A 283 3.35 -2.71 -20.79
C ASN A 283 3.14 -3.78 -21.88
N TRP A 284 3.73 -3.63 -23.05
CA TRP A 284 3.66 -4.65 -24.10
C TRP A 284 4.37 -5.96 -23.69
N GLY A 285 5.51 -5.84 -23.02
CA GLY A 285 6.19 -6.99 -22.43
C GLY A 285 5.30 -7.72 -21.41
N MET A 286 4.61 -6.99 -20.54
CA MET A 286 3.67 -7.56 -19.57
C MET A 286 2.45 -8.21 -20.26
N VAL A 287 1.92 -7.61 -21.33
CA VAL A 287 0.87 -8.23 -22.17
C VAL A 287 1.39 -9.55 -22.79
N ALA A 288 2.61 -9.56 -23.32
CA ALA A 288 3.21 -10.77 -23.89
C ALA A 288 3.38 -11.86 -22.80
N VAL A 289 3.93 -11.52 -21.65
CA VAL A 289 4.06 -12.46 -20.52
C VAL A 289 2.72 -13.03 -20.10
N ALA A 290 1.68 -12.19 -19.94
CA ALA A 290 0.34 -12.62 -19.57
C ALA A 290 -0.34 -13.54 -20.61
N ASN A 291 0.10 -13.50 -21.88
CA ASN A 291 -0.49 -14.29 -22.95
C ASN A 291 0.29 -15.55 -23.29
N PHE A 292 1.61 -15.55 -23.14
CA PHE A 292 2.47 -16.61 -23.67
C PHE A 292 3.23 -17.39 -22.58
N VAL A 293 3.36 -16.86 -21.35
CA VAL A 293 3.98 -17.59 -20.24
C VAL A 293 2.91 -18.43 -19.54
N PRO A 294 3.16 -19.72 -19.28
CA PRO A 294 2.21 -20.57 -18.56
C PRO A 294 1.86 -20.01 -17.17
N GLU A 295 0.58 -20.09 -16.83
CA GLU A 295 0.06 -19.58 -15.56
C GLU A 295 0.74 -20.26 -14.35
N GLU A 296 1.02 -21.56 -14.45
CA GLU A 296 1.72 -22.34 -13.43
C GLU A 296 3.14 -21.81 -13.15
N PHE A 297 3.82 -21.28 -14.19
CA PHE A 297 5.12 -20.63 -14.01
C PHE A 297 4.97 -19.31 -13.25
N LEU A 298 3.98 -18.49 -13.62
CA LEU A 298 3.72 -17.19 -13.00
C LEU A 298 3.18 -17.32 -11.57
N ARG A 299 2.59 -18.46 -11.22
CA ARG A 299 2.14 -18.78 -9.86
C ARG A 299 3.25 -19.29 -8.94
N ASP A 300 4.38 -19.70 -9.50
CA ASP A 300 5.51 -20.22 -8.74
C ASP A 300 6.43 -19.07 -8.31
N LYS A 301 6.39 -18.73 -7.01
CA LYS A 301 7.17 -17.64 -6.42
C LYS A 301 8.69 -17.82 -6.65
N SER A 302 9.19 -19.06 -6.60
CA SER A 302 10.62 -19.35 -6.78
C SER A 302 11.07 -19.10 -8.23
N LYS A 303 10.30 -19.56 -9.21
CA LYS A 303 10.56 -19.32 -10.63
C LYS A 303 10.49 -17.85 -11.00
N VAL A 304 9.46 -17.15 -10.47
CA VAL A 304 9.33 -15.70 -10.66
C VAL A 304 10.50 -14.94 -10.05
N GLN A 305 10.98 -15.33 -8.86
CA GLN A 305 12.15 -14.70 -8.25
C GLN A 305 13.42 -14.89 -9.09
N GLN A 306 13.62 -16.06 -9.68
CA GLN A 306 14.74 -16.32 -10.61
C GLN A 306 14.64 -15.43 -11.86
N LEU A 307 13.45 -15.34 -12.45
CA LEU A 307 13.20 -14.45 -13.61
C LEU A 307 13.50 -12.98 -13.25
N VAL A 308 13.06 -12.53 -12.07
CA VAL A 308 13.32 -11.18 -11.59
C VAL A 308 14.82 -10.92 -11.42
N GLN A 309 15.58 -11.87 -10.88
CA GLN A 309 17.05 -11.72 -10.75
C GLN A 309 17.73 -11.54 -12.12
N ILE A 310 17.26 -12.24 -13.15
CA ILE A 310 17.77 -12.09 -14.52
C ILE A 310 17.41 -10.72 -15.11
N LEU A 311 16.18 -10.25 -14.87
CA LEU A 311 15.66 -9.01 -15.47
C LEU A 311 16.00 -7.74 -14.67
N ASP A 312 16.33 -7.85 -13.38
CA ASP A 312 16.60 -6.72 -12.49
C ASP A 312 17.69 -5.75 -13.02
N PRO A 313 18.84 -6.23 -13.57
CA PRO A 313 19.83 -5.31 -14.14
C PRO A 313 19.29 -4.49 -15.31
N LEU A 314 18.46 -5.10 -16.16
CA LEU A 314 17.83 -4.43 -17.30
C LEU A 314 16.81 -3.38 -16.79
N VAL A 315 15.98 -3.75 -15.83
CA VAL A 315 14.99 -2.82 -15.22
C VAL A 315 15.67 -1.63 -14.59
N ARG A 316 16.76 -1.85 -13.85
CA ARG A 316 17.55 -0.76 -13.23
C ARG A 316 18.17 0.18 -14.26
N ALA A 317 18.60 -0.33 -15.40
CA ALA A 317 19.12 0.50 -16.47
C ALA A 317 18.05 1.47 -17.02
N PHE A 318 16.80 1.04 -17.05
CA PHE A 318 15.68 1.89 -17.49
C PHE A 318 15.10 2.78 -16.39
N ASP A 319 15.26 2.44 -15.10
CA ASP A 319 14.80 3.28 -13.98
C ASP A 319 15.36 4.71 -14.07
N GLY A 320 16.61 4.86 -14.48
CA GLY A 320 17.26 6.14 -14.66
C GLY A 320 16.61 7.01 -15.76
N ILE A 321 16.06 6.37 -16.79
CA ILE A 321 15.39 7.03 -17.95
C ILE A 321 13.91 7.27 -17.65
N ALA A 322 13.23 6.27 -17.11
CA ALA A 322 11.79 6.34 -16.80
C ALA A 322 11.46 7.29 -15.65
N GLY A 323 12.41 7.48 -14.74
CA GLY A 323 12.21 8.21 -13.48
C GLY A 323 11.43 7.37 -12.46
N GLU A 324 11.37 7.86 -11.23
CA GLU A 324 10.65 7.19 -10.13
C GLU A 324 9.36 7.99 -9.80
N ARG A 325 8.34 7.85 -10.62
CA ARG A 325 7.07 8.54 -10.42
C ARG A 325 5.97 7.52 -10.12
N VAL A 326 5.13 7.84 -9.16
CA VAL A 326 3.93 7.07 -8.83
C VAL A 326 2.73 7.98 -8.93
N SER A 327 1.67 7.53 -9.58
CA SER A 327 0.40 8.22 -9.62
C SER A 327 -0.75 7.27 -9.39
N LEU A 328 -1.71 7.75 -8.64
CA LEU A 328 -2.94 7.06 -8.32
C LEU A 328 -4.11 7.97 -8.67
N ARG A 329 -5.11 7.42 -9.32
CA ARG A 329 -6.35 8.11 -9.61
C ARG A 329 -7.54 7.23 -9.24
N VAL A 330 -8.43 7.74 -8.42
CA VAL A 330 -9.70 7.09 -8.09
C VAL A 330 -10.82 7.88 -8.72
N MET A 331 -11.65 7.19 -9.49
CA MET A 331 -12.79 7.78 -10.21
C MET A 331 -14.08 7.16 -9.69
N TRP A 332 -14.94 8.01 -9.14
CA TRP A 332 -16.31 7.69 -8.79
C TRP A 332 -17.26 8.13 -9.92
N CYS A 333 -18.27 7.32 -10.18
CA CYS A 333 -19.31 7.61 -11.17
C CYS A 333 -20.66 7.23 -10.55
N GLY A 334 -21.56 8.20 -10.42
CA GLY A 334 -22.97 8.00 -10.14
C GLY A 334 -23.81 8.35 -11.35
N LEU A 335 -25.12 8.29 -11.20
CA LEU A 335 -26.08 8.49 -12.31
C LEU A 335 -25.94 9.90 -12.94
N ILE A 336 -25.57 10.90 -12.17
CA ILE A 336 -25.61 12.32 -12.56
C ILE A 336 -24.22 12.96 -12.61
N CYS A 337 -23.21 12.39 -11.98
CA CYS A 337 -21.91 13.04 -11.79
C CYS A 337 -20.73 12.08 -11.85
N ILE A 338 -19.59 12.58 -12.35
CA ILE A 338 -18.30 11.88 -12.27
C ILE A 338 -17.37 12.72 -11.39
N ARG A 339 -16.78 12.09 -10.37
CA ARG A 339 -15.79 12.69 -9.49
C ARG A 339 -14.47 11.93 -9.53
N VAL A 340 -13.37 12.64 -9.39
CA VAL A 340 -12.03 12.06 -9.50
C VAL A 340 -11.14 12.62 -8.40
N LEU A 341 -10.47 11.73 -7.67
CA LEU A 341 -9.34 12.05 -6.81
C LEU A 341 -8.05 11.54 -7.46
N SER A 342 -7.02 12.34 -7.46
CA SER A 342 -5.70 11.98 -8.02
C SER A 342 -4.61 12.24 -7.01
N PHE A 343 -3.64 11.33 -6.98
CA PHE A 343 -2.45 11.37 -6.17
C PHE A 343 -1.23 11.18 -7.06
N GLN A 344 -0.20 11.99 -6.86
CA GLN A 344 1.08 11.88 -7.57
C GLN A 344 2.24 12.06 -6.60
N LYS A 345 3.27 11.24 -6.74
CA LYS A 345 4.54 11.37 -6.05
C LYS A 345 5.63 11.63 -7.07
N GLU A 346 6.28 12.78 -6.95
CA GLU A 346 7.55 13.09 -7.60
C GLU A 346 8.67 12.98 -6.58
N LYS A 347 9.90 12.66 -7.03
CA LYS A 347 11.06 12.55 -6.13
C LYS A 347 11.17 13.77 -5.21
N LEU A 348 11.21 13.54 -3.89
CA LEU A 348 11.75 14.45 -2.88
C LEU A 348 10.92 15.69 -2.46
N LEU A 349 9.66 15.55 -2.05
CA LEU A 349 9.03 16.64 -1.26
C LEU A 349 7.96 16.10 -0.27
N PRO A 350 7.68 16.77 0.87
CA PRO A 350 6.71 16.31 1.86
C PRO A 350 5.27 16.27 1.35
N PHE A 351 4.45 15.45 1.99
CA PHE A 351 3.04 15.27 1.64
C PHE A 351 2.26 16.58 1.71
N VAL A 352 1.78 17.08 0.60
CA VAL A 352 0.84 18.21 0.54
C VAL A 352 -0.42 17.76 -0.17
N PHE A 353 -1.56 17.86 0.52
CA PHE A 353 -2.87 17.62 -0.07
C PHE A 353 -3.37 18.89 -0.72
N TYR A 354 -3.54 18.89 -2.04
CA TYR A 354 -4.22 19.95 -2.76
C TYR A 354 -5.65 19.56 -3.07
N ILE A 355 -6.59 20.34 -2.54
CA ILE A 355 -8.01 20.22 -2.87
C ILE A 355 -8.34 21.35 -3.85
N SER A 356 -8.62 20.99 -5.09
CA SER A 356 -9.01 21.95 -6.13
C SER A 356 -10.54 21.98 -6.29
N ASN A 357 -11.14 23.18 -6.27
CA ASN A 357 -12.59 23.40 -6.36
C ASN A 357 -13.20 23.19 -7.74
N ARG A 358 -12.53 22.57 -8.68
CA ARG A 358 -13.08 22.24 -10.01
C ARG A 358 -13.09 20.74 -10.22
N TRP A 359 -14.19 20.05 -9.91
CA TRP A 359 -14.57 18.70 -10.40
C TRP A 359 -13.47 17.61 -10.40
N ILE A 360 -12.23 17.96 -10.07
CA ILE A 360 -11.05 17.09 -10.01
C ILE A 360 -10.34 17.39 -8.70
N TRP A 361 -10.31 16.40 -7.82
CA TRP A 361 -9.49 16.43 -6.60
C TRP A 361 -8.14 15.79 -6.94
N SER A 362 -7.08 16.55 -6.87
CA SER A 362 -5.73 16.00 -6.95
C SER A 362 -5.07 16.06 -5.59
N VAL A 363 -4.65 14.91 -5.10
CA VAL A 363 -3.80 14.80 -3.92
C VAL A 363 -2.38 14.68 -4.43
N GLN A 364 -1.60 15.72 -4.26
CA GLN A 364 -0.18 15.72 -4.60
C GLN A 364 0.60 15.48 -3.31
N MET A 365 1.21 14.31 -3.20
CA MET A 365 2.18 14.04 -2.14
C MET A 365 3.54 14.55 -2.60
N VAL A 366 4.02 15.57 -1.93
CA VAL A 366 5.34 16.11 -2.10
C VAL A 366 6.21 15.43 -1.04
N GLY A 367 7.06 14.50 -1.46
CA GLY A 367 7.89 13.69 -0.55
C GLY A 367 9.12 14.46 -0.05
N VAL A 368 9.53 14.18 1.18
CA VAL A 368 10.83 14.58 1.76
C VAL A 368 11.92 13.61 1.35
#